data_c688b8c0ec89170a3be620a57b4d4e40
#
_entry.id   c688b8c0ec89170a3be620a57b4d4e40
#
_cell.length_a   1.000
_cell.length_b   1.000
_cell.length_c   1.000
_cell.angle_alpha   90.00
_cell.angle_beta   90.00
_cell.angle_gamma   90.00
#
_symmetry.space_group_name_H-M   'P 1'
#
loop_
_entity.id
_entity.type
_entity.pdbx_description
1 polymer ?
#
loop_
_entity_poly.entity_id
_entity_poly.type
_entity_poly.pdbx_seq_one_letter_code
_entity_poly.pdbx_strand_id
1 'polypeptide(L)'
;VLTAAGKCLYNKKKKDTRQKGLVQMKRWKISEVPHLVHGRTNGETDPLTLFWTASGLEFNVRAAELWVELHADWSAYEPWFSFAVNGEFLSRRMAERGTHRVCVFHGMNPETVKNVRIVKDTQAMSGDPESLLQICALETDGGFEPVKPRALKLEFIGDSITSGEGDIGAKAEEDWVPMFFSAENNYAVMTARALDADVRVLSQSGWGVGCGWDNNPRNAIPPVYEAVCGLLSGERNAALGAHRPHDFAAWQPDYIFINLGTNDCGAFSQPAWCDAETGECFQNRRAADGSPCAADVERLQEKVKAFLRTLRRCNPRARLVWIYGMLGLELAPALEAAVAAYRAESGDSRAVFL
;
A
#
# COMPACT_ATOMS: atom_id res chain seq x y z
N VAL A 1 41.32 -31.94 -0.80
CA VAL A 1 42.57 -31.47 -1.43
C VAL A 1 42.32 -30.05 -1.88
N LEU A 2 42.91 -29.11 -1.18
CA LEU A 2 42.97 -27.67 -1.43
C LEU A 2 44.01 -27.36 -2.50
N THR A 3 43.67 -26.53 -3.50
CA THR A 3 44.60 -25.64 -4.19
C THR A 3 43.81 -24.43 -4.65
N ALA A 4 43.93 -23.29 -4.05
CA ALA A 4 44.89 -22.20 -4.12
C ALA A 4 44.69 -21.27 -5.35
N ALA A 5 44.44 -19.98 -5.04
CA ALA A 5 44.74 -18.79 -5.83
C ALA A 5 43.74 -18.34 -6.90
N GLY A 6 42.69 -17.66 -6.47
CA GLY A 6 42.05 -16.58 -7.25
C GLY A 6 42.49 -15.22 -6.72
N LYS A 7 43.48 -14.60 -7.35
CA LYS A 7 43.90 -13.23 -7.04
C LYS A 7 42.82 -12.24 -7.44
N CYS A 8 42.23 -11.58 -6.45
CA CYS A 8 41.41 -10.39 -6.62
C CYS A 8 42.34 -9.26 -7.11
N LEU A 9 42.30 -8.94 -8.40
CA LEU A 9 42.99 -7.80 -8.98
C LEU A 9 42.20 -6.51 -8.67
N TYR A 10 42.39 -5.99 -7.48
CA TYR A 10 41.98 -4.62 -7.14
C TYR A 10 43.01 -3.66 -7.75
N ASN A 11 42.76 -3.20 -8.95
CA ASN A 11 43.62 -2.23 -9.62
C ASN A 11 43.49 -0.86 -8.95
N LYS A 12 44.41 -0.57 -8.02
CA LYS A 12 44.66 0.77 -7.50
C LYS A 12 45.21 1.66 -8.62
N LYS A 13 44.33 2.42 -9.27
CA LYS A 13 44.68 3.75 -9.81
C LYS A 13 43.88 4.79 -9.05
N LYS A 14 44.32 5.14 -7.86
CA LYS A 14 43.98 6.42 -7.22
C LYS A 14 44.63 7.51 -8.06
N LYS A 15 43.91 8.12 -8.98
CA LYS A 15 44.13 9.50 -9.38
C LYS A 15 43.48 10.36 -8.30
N ASP A 16 44.33 10.99 -7.50
CA ASP A 16 43.98 12.05 -6.58
C ASP A 16 43.43 13.25 -7.40
N THR A 17 42.10 13.40 -7.39
CA THR A 17 41.43 14.57 -7.94
C THR A 17 40.60 15.20 -6.82
N ARG A 18 41.28 15.54 -5.75
CA ARG A 18 40.72 16.42 -4.71
C ARG A 18 40.97 17.86 -5.10
N GLN A 19 40.18 18.34 -6.05
CA GLN A 19 39.84 19.76 -6.22
C GLN A 19 38.70 19.87 -7.26
N LYS A 20 37.57 19.17 -7.00
CA LYS A 20 36.27 19.56 -7.57
C LYS A 20 35.66 20.52 -6.57
N GLY A 21 35.34 21.74 -6.99
CA GLY A 21 34.65 22.72 -6.18
C GLY A 21 33.47 22.06 -5.47
N LEU A 22 33.21 22.45 -4.23
CA LEU A 22 32.06 22.02 -3.44
C LEU A 22 30.80 22.22 -4.32
N VAL A 23 30.32 21.14 -4.91
CA VAL A 23 29.02 21.17 -5.59
C VAL A 23 27.98 21.43 -4.51
N GLN A 24 27.31 22.57 -4.62
CA GLN A 24 26.38 23.02 -3.59
C GLN A 24 25.13 22.14 -3.65
N MET A 25 24.77 21.50 -2.55
CA MET A 25 23.49 20.82 -2.39
C MET A 25 22.36 21.82 -2.54
N LYS A 26 21.40 21.51 -3.40
CA LYS A 26 20.19 22.30 -3.61
C LYS A 26 18.97 21.57 -3.05
N ARG A 27 18.14 22.28 -2.31
CA ARG A 27 16.86 21.82 -1.80
C ARG A 27 15.76 22.16 -2.81
N TRP A 28 14.92 21.14 -3.11
CA TRP A 28 13.83 21.22 -4.07
C TRP A 28 12.52 20.87 -3.39
N LYS A 29 11.45 21.60 -3.68
CA LYS A 29 10.09 21.17 -3.40
C LYS A 29 9.71 20.01 -4.33
N ILE A 30 8.77 19.18 -3.93
CA ILE A 30 8.34 18.07 -4.77
C ILE A 30 7.70 18.58 -6.06
N SER A 31 6.91 19.66 -5.99
CA SER A 31 6.28 20.31 -7.16
C SER A 31 7.29 20.87 -8.20
N GLU A 32 8.54 21.10 -7.81
CA GLU A 32 9.61 21.58 -8.71
C GLU A 32 10.32 20.45 -9.46
N VAL A 33 10.04 19.19 -9.13
CA VAL A 33 10.71 18.00 -9.64
C VAL A 33 9.78 17.24 -10.58
N PRO A 34 10.22 16.82 -11.78
CA PRO A 34 9.48 15.84 -12.58
C PRO A 34 9.34 14.53 -11.81
N HIS A 35 8.12 14.11 -11.52
CA HIS A 35 7.88 12.95 -10.66
C HIS A 35 6.59 12.18 -11.01
N LEU A 36 6.47 10.98 -10.49
CA LEU A 36 5.23 10.21 -10.40
C LEU A 36 4.87 9.99 -8.93
N VAL A 37 3.59 10.15 -8.62
CA VAL A 37 3.04 9.83 -7.29
C VAL A 37 2.33 8.50 -7.37
N HIS A 38 2.68 7.58 -6.47
CA HIS A 38 2.03 6.29 -6.30
C HIS A 38 1.04 6.35 -5.13
N GLY A 39 -0.06 5.60 -5.25
CA GLY A 39 -1.12 5.61 -4.25
C GLY A 39 -2.13 6.73 -4.42
N ARG A 40 -3.11 6.78 -3.50
CA ARG A 40 -4.10 7.87 -3.43
C ARG A 40 -3.58 8.95 -2.51
N THR A 41 -3.66 10.20 -2.95
CA THR A 41 -3.24 11.38 -2.19
C THR A 41 -4.32 12.44 -2.22
N ASN A 42 -4.16 13.48 -1.41
CA ASN A 42 -5.02 14.66 -1.39
C ASN A 42 -4.78 15.63 -2.57
N GLY A 43 -3.84 15.30 -3.48
CA GLY A 43 -3.43 16.13 -4.61
C GLY A 43 -2.37 17.18 -4.28
N GLU A 44 -2.00 17.34 -2.99
CA GLU A 44 -0.92 18.23 -2.57
C GLU A 44 0.42 17.50 -2.64
N THR A 45 1.47 18.23 -3.04
CA THR A 45 2.83 17.69 -3.18
C THR A 45 3.84 18.38 -2.27
N ASP A 46 3.52 19.53 -1.66
CA ASP A 46 4.43 20.30 -0.81
C ASP A 46 3.80 20.61 0.57
N PRO A 47 3.81 19.63 1.50
CA PRO A 47 4.38 18.29 1.47
C PRO A 47 3.47 17.24 0.81
N LEU A 48 4.06 16.17 0.26
CA LEU A 48 3.35 15.02 -0.24
C LEU A 48 2.99 14.08 0.92
N THR A 49 1.69 13.93 1.22
CA THR A 49 1.20 13.03 2.26
C THR A 49 0.98 11.61 1.70
N LEU A 50 1.57 10.61 2.37
CA LEU A 50 1.47 9.20 2.04
C LEU A 50 0.49 8.50 2.97
N PHE A 51 -0.68 8.09 2.46
CA PHE A 51 -1.73 7.46 3.25
C PHE A 51 -1.62 5.93 3.29
N TRP A 52 -1.68 5.28 2.13
CA TRP A 52 -1.82 3.84 1.98
C TRP A 52 -0.49 3.10 1.88
N THR A 53 -0.51 1.78 2.06
CA THR A 53 0.59 0.88 1.72
C THR A 53 1.06 1.14 0.29
N ALA A 54 2.36 1.09 0.05
CA ALA A 54 3.00 1.31 -1.25
C ALA A 54 2.75 2.71 -1.87
N SER A 55 2.10 3.65 -1.15
CA SER A 55 2.08 5.04 -1.60
C SER A 55 3.48 5.65 -1.55
N GLY A 56 3.80 6.50 -2.51
CA GLY A 56 5.16 7.00 -2.61
C GLY A 56 5.43 7.98 -3.73
N LEU A 57 6.70 8.29 -3.90
CA LEU A 57 7.23 9.20 -4.91
C LEU A 57 8.27 8.47 -5.76
N GLU A 58 8.18 8.63 -7.08
CA GLU A 58 9.17 8.13 -8.04
C GLU A 58 9.68 9.26 -8.92
N PHE A 59 11.00 9.35 -9.09
CA PHE A 59 11.66 10.36 -9.91
C PHE A 59 12.99 9.86 -10.46
N ASN A 60 13.46 10.51 -11.52
CA ASN A 60 14.79 10.31 -12.07
C ASN A 60 15.72 11.45 -11.65
N VAL A 61 16.93 11.10 -11.18
CA VAL A 61 17.93 12.05 -10.74
C VAL A 61 19.31 11.73 -11.30
N ARG A 62 20.02 12.76 -11.73
CA ARG A 62 21.41 12.69 -12.16
C ARG A 62 22.25 13.46 -11.14
N ALA A 63 22.87 12.73 -10.21
CA ALA A 63 23.55 13.30 -9.05
C ALA A 63 24.54 12.30 -8.44
N ALA A 64 25.50 12.78 -7.65
CA ALA A 64 26.34 11.94 -6.83
C ALA A 64 25.74 11.71 -5.43
N GLU A 65 24.88 12.62 -4.98
CA GLU A 65 24.31 12.58 -3.63
C GLU A 65 22.83 12.99 -3.66
N LEU A 66 22.01 12.25 -2.90
CA LEU A 66 20.57 12.49 -2.75
C LEU A 66 20.14 12.29 -1.31
N TRP A 67 19.41 13.25 -0.80
CA TRP A 67 18.73 13.21 0.49
C TRP A 67 17.25 13.50 0.32
N VAL A 68 16.45 12.95 1.20
CA VAL A 68 15.04 13.25 1.34
C VAL A 68 14.75 13.84 2.72
N GLU A 69 13.93 14.85 2.78
CA GLU A 69 13.37 15.39 4.00
C GLU A 69 11.98 14.78 4.21
N LEU A 70 11.81 14.04 5.29
CA LEU A 70 10.58 13.39 5.69
C LEU A 70 10.05 14.01 6.97
N HIS A 71 8.73 14.12 7.09
CA HIS A 71 8.04 14.43 8.33
C HIS A 71 7.14 13.26 8.71
N ALA A 72 7.24 12.81 9.95
CA ALA A 72 6.41 11.74 10.46
C ALA A 72 5.90 12.05 11.87
N ASP A 73 4.73 11.52 12.18
CA ASP A 73 4.16 11.53 13.51
C ASP A 73 3.28 10.30 13.73
N TRP A 74 3.12 9.88 14.98
CA TRP A 74 2.33 8.72 15.37
C TRP A 74 2.17 8.67 16.87
N SER A 75 1.13 8.01 17.37
CA SER A 75 0.92 7.78 18.79
C SER A 75 1.19 6.33 19.19
N ALA A 76 0.76 5.38 18.39
CA ALA A 76 0.84 3.96 18.67
C ALA A 76 1.63 3.17 17.61
N TYR A 77 1.54 3.57 16.33
CA TYR A 77 2.05 2.77 15.22
C TYR A 77 2.97 3.60 14.33
N GLU A 78 4.27 3.40 14.48
CA GLU A 78 5.29 4.08 13.70
C GLU A 78 5.20 3.73 12.21
N PRO A 79 5.21 4.73 11.30
CA PRO A 79 5.33 4.44 9.88
C PRO A 79 6.75 3.98 9.52
N TRP A 80 6.82 3.07 8.55
CA TRP A 80 8.07 2.63 7.93
C TRP A 80 8.08 3.03 6.47
N PHE A 81 9.25 3.29 5.93
CA PHE A 81 9.46 3.64 4.53
C PHE A 81 10.68 2.94 3.96
N SER A 82 10.68 2.78 2.64
CA SER A 82 11.75 2.13 1.91
C SER A 82 12.23 2.97 0.74
N PHE A 83 13.48 2.69 0.31
CA PHE A 83 14.10 3.25 -0.87
C PHE A 83 14.44 2.15 -1.86
N ALA A 84 14.10 2.39 -3.13
CA ALA A 84 14.61 1.62 -4.25
C ALA A 84 15.33 2.54 -5.24
N VAL A 85 16.43 2.05 -5.81
CA VAL A 85 17.20 2.75 -6.85
C VAL A 85 17.38 1.81 -8.04
N ASN A 86 16.98 2.26 -9.22
CA ASN A 86 17.02 1.49 -10.46
C ASN A 86 16.28 0.15 -10.36
N GLY A 87 15.15 0.13 -9.62
CA GLY A 87 14.32 -1.05 -9.41
C GLY A 87 14.77 -1.98 -8.28
N GLU A 88 15.96 -1.76 -7.69
CA GLU A 88 16.50 -2.58 -6.63
C GLU A 88 16.25 -1.95 -5.25
N PHE A 89 15.71 -2.75 -4.33
CA PHE A 89 15.53 -2.37 -2.93
C PHE A 89 16.89 -2.11 -2.26
N LEU A 90 17.04 -0.95 -1.60
CA LEU A 90 18.28 -0.58 -0.94
C LEU A 90 18.19 -0.56 0.58
N SER A 91 17.13 0.02 1.12
CA SER A 91 16.99 0.14 2.57
C SER A 91 15.53 0.37 2.97
N ARG A 92 15.22 -0.05 4.18
CA ARG A 92 13.96 0.17 4.89
C ARG A 92 14.26 0.78 6.24
N ARG A 93 13.47 1.74 6.70
CA ARG A 93 13.69 2.47 7.95
C ARG A 93 12.38 2.80 8.64
N MET A 94 12.40 2.81 9.96
CA MET A 94 11.38 3.44 10.78
C MET A 94 11.43 4.96 10.59
N ALA A 95 10.28 5.60 10.45
CA ALA A 95 10.19 7.05 10.44
C ALA A 95 10.15 7.57 11.89
N GLU A 96 11.18 8.28 12.32
CA GLU A 96 11.20 8.95 13.60
C GLU A 96 10.23 10.14 13.60
N ARG A 97 9.65 10.45 14.77
CA ARG A 97 8.76 11.63 14.92
C ARG A 97 9.48 12.93 14.62
N GLY A 98 8.79 13.86 13.95
CA GLY A 98 9.32 15.15 13.54
C GLY A 98 9.83 15.14 12.12
N THR A 99 10.64 16.14 11.78
CA THR A 99 11.20 16.32 10.43
C THR A 99 12.66 15.88 10.42
N HIS A 100 12.98 14.93 9.56
CA HIS A 100 14.30 14.32 9.48
C HIS A 100 14.81 14.30 8.04
N ARG A 101 16.12 14.53 7.90
CA ARG A 101 16.84 14.41 6.65
C ARG A 101 17.50 13.03 6.56
N VAL A 102 17.18 12.28 5.52
CA VAL A 102 17.62 10.90 5.33
C VAL A 102 18.41 10.77 4.04
N CYS A 103 19.62 10.21 4.11
CA CYS A 103 20.44 9.93 2.93
C CYS A 103 19.85 8.75 2.16
N VAL A 104 19.56 8.96 0.87
CA VAL A 104 19.16 7.89 -0.06
C VAL A 104 20.40 7.23 -0.65
N PHE A 105 21.31 8.03 -1.17
CA PHE A 105 22.62 7.56 -1.62
C PHE A 105 23.68 8.69 -1.56
N HIS A 106 24.94 8.28 -1.50
CA HIS A 106 26.09 9.17 -1.50
C HIS A 106 27.24 8.56 -2.30
N GLY A 107 27.92 9.40 -3.10
CA GLY A 107 29.10 9.01 -3.85
C GLY A 107 28.82 8.17 -5.10
N MET A 108 27.60 8.19 -5.63
CA MET A 108 27.26 7.55 -6.92
C MET A 108 27.84 8.35 -8.10
N ASN A 109 27.89 7.73 -9.29
CA ASN A 109 28.34 8.43 -10.50
C ASN A 109 27.34 9.53 -10.89
N PRO A 110 27.71 10.84 -10.90
CA PRO A 110 26.80 11.93 -11.23
C PRO A 110 26.38 11.95 -12.71
N GLU A 111 27.11 11.25 -13.59
CA GLU A 111 26.82 11.24 -15.03
C GLU A 111 25.72 10.22 -15.41
N THR A 112 25.33 9.33 -14.49
CA THR A 112 24.28 8.34 -14.75
C THR A 112 22.96 8.74 -14.10
N VAL A 113 21.87 8.53 -14.82
CA VAL A 113 20.51 8.69 -14.28
C VAL A 113 20.23 7.54 -13.31
N LYS A 114 19.61 7.86 -12.18
CA LYS A 114 19.07 6.91 -11.21
C LYS A 114 17.57 7.13 -11.13
N ASN A 115 16.80 6.08 -11.36
CA ASN A 115 15.39 6.04 -10.98
C ASN A 115 15.31 5.77 -9.48
N VAL A 116 14.64 6.62 -8.73
CA VAL A 116 14.50 6.52 -7.28
C VAL A 116 13.02 6.40 -6.94
N ARG A 117 12.68 5.43 -6.08
CA ARG A 117 11.37 5.31 -5.45
C ARG A 117 11.50 5.44 -3.94
N ILE A 118 10.62 6.24 -3.34
CA ILE A 118 10.45 6.39 -1.90
C ILE A 118 9.03 5.91 -1.59
N VAL A 119 8.89 4.88 -0.78
CA VAL A 119 7.62 4.16 -0.59
C VAL A 119 7.29 4.06 0.89
N LYS A 120 6.03 4.33 1.24
CA LYS A 120 5.48 3.98 2.55
C LYS A 120 5.29 2.47 2.61
N ASP A 121 5.93 1.86 3.60
CA ASP A 121 6.05 0.40 3.71
C ASP A 121 5.01 -0.22 4.66
N THR A 122 4.25 0.62 5.37
CA THR A 122 3.18 0.24 6.29
C THR A 122 1.81 0.69 5.77
N GLN A 123 0.76 0.04 6.28
CA GLN A 123 -0.63 0.42 6.00
C GLN A 123 -1.03 1.77 6.61
N ALA A 124 -2.28 2.19 6.39
CA ALA A 124 -2.80 3.47 6.84
C ALA A 124 -3.00 3.59 8.37
N MET A 125 -2.98 2.50 9.14
CA MET A 125 -3.11 2.47 10.61
C MET A 125 -4.38 3.15 11.13
N SER A 126 -5.55 2.56 10.85
CA SER A 126 -6.87 3.09 11.28
C SER A 126 -7.01 3.31 12.80
N GLY A 127 -6.24 2.56 13.60
CA GLY A 127 -6.22 2.69 15.07
C GLY A 127 -5.31 3.80 15.62
N ASP A 128 -4.62 4.56 14.76
CA ASP A 128 -3.74 5.65 15.19
C ASP A 128 -4.08 6.96 14.46
N PRO A 129 -4.89 7.87 15.08
CA PRO A 129 -5.28 9.14 14.47
C PRO A 129 -4.09 10.09 14.24
N GLU A 130 -2.94 9.82 14.89
CA GLU A 130 -1.73 10.62 14.75
C GLU A 130 -0.74 10.04 13.73
N SER A 131 -1.03 8.88 13.13
CA SER A 131 -0.13 8.27 12.12
C SER A 131 -0.03 9.15 10.87
N LEU A 132 1.19 9.59 10.56
CA LEU A 132 1.51 10.50 9.46
C LEU A 132 2.86 10.17 8.86
N LEU A 133 2.95 10.19 7.54
CA LEU A 133 4.22 10.20 6.80
C LEU A 133 4.11 11.14 5.60
N GLN A 134 5.03 12.10 5.53
CA GLN A 134 5.09 13.09 4.45
C GLN A 134 6.48 13.17 3.86
N ILE A 135 6.56 13.37 2.54
CA ILE A 135 7.79 13.75 1.84
C ILE A 135 7.75 15.28 1.68
N CYS A 136 8.69 15.97 2.33
CA CYS A 136 8.71 17.43 2.40
C CYS A 136 9.57 18.08 1.32
N ALA A 137 10.75 17.48 1.04
CA ALA A 137 11.67 18.01 0.06
C ALA A 137 12.70 16.96 -0.39
N LEU A 138 13.36 17.23 -1.50
CA LEU A 138 14.53 16.51 -1.97
C LEU A 138 15.75 17.46 -1.97
N GLU A 139 16.92 16.94 -1.60
CA GLU A 139 18.17 17.68 -1.68
C GLU A 139 19.21 16.89 -2.47
N THR A 140 19.85 17.53 -3.43
CA THR A 140 20.82 16.88 -4.31
C THR A 140 21.87 17.86 -4.83
N ASP A 141 23.03 17.33 -5.17
CA ASP A 141 24.11 18.03 -5.87
C ASP A 141 23.93 18.05 -7.40
N GLY A 142 22.79 17.54 -7.90
CA GLY A 142 22.52 17.42 -9.32
C GLY A 142 21.14 17.91 -9.72
N GLY A 143 20.54 17.30 -10.75
CA GLY A 143 19.26 17.69 -11.33
C GLY A 143 18.36 16.50 -11.60
N PHE A 144 17.09 16.79 -11.86
CA PHE A 144 16.06 15.80 -12.11
C PHE A 144 15.70 15.69 -13.59
N GLU A 145 15.26 14.50 -14.00
CA GLU A 145 14.81 14.19 -15.34
C GLU A 145 13.40 13.60 -15.32
N PRO A 146 12.62 13.72 -16.42
CA PRO A 146 11.28 13.14 -16.48
C PRO A 146 11.27 11.62 -16.25
N VAL A 147 10.25 11.13 -15.55
CA VAL A 147 9.94 9.70 -15.40
C VAL A 147 8.85 9.33 -16.39
N LYS A 148 9.03 8.22 -17.10
CA LYS A 148 8.02 7.70 -18.01
C LYS A 148 6.94 6.93 -17.21
N PRO A 149 5.66 7.32 -17.30
CA PRO A 149 4.59 6.53 -16.69
C PRO A 149 4.51 5.12 -17.30
N ARG A 150 4.17 4.14 -16.46
CA ARG A 150 3.91 2.78 -16.91
C ARG A 150 2.55 2.71 -17.62
N ALA A 151 2.46 1.86 -18.65
CA ALA A 151 1.24 1.71 -19.43
C ALA A 151 0.17 0.91 -18.68
N LEU A 152 0.58 -0.16 -17.98
CA LEU A 152 -0.31 -1.02 -17.20
C LEU A 152 -0.52 -0.45 -15.79
N LYS A 153 -1.77 -0.43 -15.31
CA LYS A 153 -2.16 0.10 -14.00
C LYS A 153 -2.94 -0.94 -13.23
N LEU A 154 -2.45 -1.29 -12.05
CA LEU A 154 -3.05 -2.28 -11.18
C LEU A 154 -3.47 -1.66 -9.86
N GLU A 155 -4.69 -1.94 -9.42
CA GLU A 155 -5.15 -1.62 -8.06
C GLU A 155 -5.38 -2.90 -7.29
N PHE A 156 -4.86 -2.97 -6.07
CA PHE A 156 -5.06 -4.09 -5.15
C PHE A 156 -5.83 -3.59 -3.94
N ILE A 157 -6.92 -4.29 -3.64
CA ILE A 157 -7.80 -3.99 -2.51
C ILE A 157 -7.82 -5.21 -1.61
N GLY A 158 -7.56 -5.04 -0.31
CA GLY A 158 -7.51 -6.19 0.57
C GLY A 158 -7.33 -5.87 2.05
N ASP A 159 -6.94 -6.89 2.77
CA ASP A 159 -6.73 -6.91 4.21
C ASP A 159 -5.23 -6.93 4.58
N SER A 160 -4.86 -7.61 5.69
CA SER A 160 -3.49 -7.79 6.15
C SER A 160 -2.57 -8.41 5.10
N ILE A 161 -3.06 -9.41 4.35
CA ILE A 161 -2.31 -10.08 3.29
C ILE A 161 -1.89 -9.05 2.22
N THR A 162 -2.79 -8.14 1.88
CA THR A 162 -2.54 -7.10 0.87
C THR A 162 -1.77 -5.90 1.45
N SER A 163 -1.80 -5.71 2.77
CA SER A 163 -0.98 -4.71 3.47
C SER A 163 0.49 -5.11 3.61
N GLY A 164 0.81 -6.40 3.44
CA GLY A 164 2.15 -6.94 3.66
C GLY A 164 2.47 -7.20 5.12
N GLU A 165 1.44 -7.49 5.94
CA GLU A 165 1.61 -7.86 7.34
C GLU A 165 2.33 -9.21 7.45
N GLY A 166 3.43 -9.24 8.21
CA GLY A 166 4.22 -10.45 8.40
C GLY A 166 5.08 -10.86 7.20
N ASP A 167 5.15 -10.06 6.13
CA ASP A 167 5.98 -10.35 4.95
C ASP A 167 7.48 -10.35 5.26
N ILE A 168 7.86 -9.76 6.39
CA ILE A 168 9.21 -9.80 6.98
C ILE A 168 9.12 -10.15 8.46
N GLY A 169 10.17 -10.72 8.99
CA GLY A 169 10.23 -11.21 10.36
C GLY A 169 10.52 -12.71 10.41
N ALA A 170 10.62 -13.27 11.61
CA ALA A 170 10.79 -14.70 11.78
C ALA A 170 9.47 -15.44 11.60
N LYS A 171 9.52 -16.65 11.03
CA LYS A 171 8.30 -17.46 10.78
C LYS A 171 7.45 -17.73 12.04
N ALA A 172 8.07 -17.75 13.22
CA ALA A 172 7.38 -17.99 14.50
C ALA A 172 7.03 -16.68 15.23
N GLU A 173 7.18 -15.52 14.56
CA GLU A 173 6.85 -14.22 15.16
C GLU A 173 5.34 -14.03 15.18
N GLU A 174 4.79 -13.73 16.35
CA GLU A 174 3.35 -13.54 16.56
C GLU A 174 2.99 -12.10 16.94
N ASP A 175 3.99 -11.24 17.18
CA ASP A 175 3.76 -9.85 17.55
C ASP A 175 3.22 -9.05 16.36
N TRP A 176 2.08 -8.37 16.58
CA TRP A 176 1.54 -7.43 15.62
C TRP A 176 2.21 -6.06 15.80
N VAL A 177 3.24 -5.79 15.02
CA VAL A 177 3.98 -4.53 15.05
C VAL A 177 4.24 -3.99 13.63
N PRO A 178 4.28 -2.65 13.44
CA PRO A 178 4.53 -2.06 12.12
C PRO A 178 5.86 -2.50 11.48
N MET A 179 6.82 -2.90 12.28
CA MET A 179 8.12 -3.38 11.84
C MET A 179 8.03 -4.60 10.91
N PHE A 180 7.01 -5.44 11.02
CA PHE A 180 6.87 -6.67 10.23
C PHE A 180 6.06 -6.50 8.95
N PHE A 181 5.54 -5.30 8.68
CA PHE A 181 4.94 -4.99 7.38
C PHE A 181 6.00 -4.75 6.31
N SER A 182 5.73 -5.12 5.07
CA SER A 182 6.57 -4.76 3.93
C SER A 182 5.77 -4.61 2.64
N ALA A 183 5.71 -3.40 2.10
CA ALA A 183 5.13 -3.17 0.78
C ALA A 183 6.00 -3.79 -0.33
N GLU A 184 7.32 -3.69 -0.22
CA GLU A 184 8.27 -4.17 -1.26
C GLU A 184 8.28 -5.70 -1.41
N ASN A 185 8.03 -6.45 -0.32
CA ASN A 185 7.94 -7.91 -0.34
C ASN A 185 6.51 -8.42 -0.53
N ASN A 186 5.54 -7.52 -0.58
CA ASN A 186 4.14 -7.87 -0.74
C ASN A 186 3.82 -8.34 -2.17
N TYR A 187 2.95 -9.35 -2.27
CA TYR A 187 2.55 -9.94 -3.56
C TYR A 187 2.03 -8.89 -4.55
N ALA A 188 1.34 -7.86 -4.10
CA ALA A 188 0.78 -6.81 -4.96
C ALA A 188 1.88 -5.99 -5.64
N VAL A 189 2.88 -5.53 -4.86
CA VAL A 189 4.01 -4.75 -5.39
C VAL A 189 4.94 -5.63 -6.21
N MET A 190 5.19 -6.88 -5.78
CA MET A 190 5.98 -7.85 -6.54
C MET A 190 5.35 -8.17 -7.91
N THR A 191 4.02 -8.36 -7.96
CA THR A 191 3.28 -8.57 -9.20
C THR A 191 3.38 -7.35 -10.12
N ALA A 192 3.17 -6.15 -9.58
CA ALA A 192 3.29 -4.93 -10.38
C ALA A 192 4.70 -4.74 -10.94
N ARG A 193 5.73 -5.02 -10.15
CA ARG A 193 7.14 -4.98 -10.60
C ARG A 193 7.42 -5.99 -11.70
N ALA A 194 6.95 -7.23 -11.55
CA ALA A 194 7.13 -8.28 -12.56
C ALA A 194 6.45 -7.95 -13.90
N LEU A 195 5.36 -7.17 -13.87
CA LEU A 195 4.58 -6.76 -15.05
C LEU A 195 4.95 -5.35 -15.57
N ASP A 196 5.95 -4.69 -14.99
CA ASP A 196 6.26 -3.26 -15.26
C ASP A 196 5.00 -2.38 -15.19
N ALA A 197 4.21 -2.55 -14.12
CA ALA A 197 2.95 -1.85 -13.92
C ALA A 197 3.07 -0.75 -12.86
N ASP A 198 2.25 0.30 -13.01
CA ASP A 198 1.95 1.21 -11.92
C ASP A 198 0.98 0.55 -10.95
N VAL A 199 1.14 0.78 -9.64
CA VAL A 199 0.38 0.08 -8.60
C VAL A 199 -0.21 1.03 -7.57
N ARG A 200 -1.45 0.73 -7.17
CA ARG A 200 -2.10 1.28 -5.99
C ARG A 200 -2.56 0.15 -5.08
N VAL A 201 -2.37 0.31 -3.79
CA VAL A 201 -2.79 -0.65 -2.77
C VAL A 201 -3.71 0.06 -1.79
N LEU A 202 -4.90 -0.51 -1.56
CA LEU A 202 -5.88 -0.07 -0.58
C LEU A 202 -6.17 -1.23 0.34
N SER A 203 -5.57 -1.26 1.51
CA SER A 203 -5.66 -2.41 2.40
C SER A 203 -5.56 -2.01 3.87
N GLN A 204 -6.20 -2.81 4.71
CA GLN A 204 -6.15 -2.63 6.16
C GLN A 204 -6.28 -3.98 6.86
N SER A 205 -5.34 -4.27 7.73
CA SER A 205 -5.33 -5.48 8.57
C SER A 205 -6.60 -5.59 9.39
N GLY A 206 -7.15 -6.80 9.46
CA GLY A 206 -8.34 -7.10 10.24
C GLY A 206 -9.65 -6.68 9.59
N TRP A 207 -9.64 -6.02 8.42
CA TRP A 207 -10.84 -5.50 7.75
C TRP A 207 -11.34 -6.46 6.67
N GLY A 208 -12.66 -6.56 6.52
CA GLY A 208 -13.29 -7.42 5.52
C GLY A 208 -14.14 -6.66 4.51
N VAL A 209 -15.06 -7.39 3.89
CA VAL A 209 -16.11 -6.83 3.02
C VAL A 209 -17.29 -6.37 3.84
N GLY A 210 -17.69 -7.19 4.78
CA GLY A 210 -18.88 -7.01 5.60
C GLY A 210 -18.59 -6.51 7.00
N CYS A 211 -17.47 -6.92 7.57
CA CYS A 211 -17.03 -6.58 8.92
C CYS A 211 -15.55 -6.91 9.11
N GLY A 212 -14.99 -6.51 10.24
CA GLY A 212 -13.70 -6.98 10.70
C GLY A 212 -13.75 -8.43 11.19
N TRP A 213 -12.56 -8.99 11.44
CA TRP A 213 -12.40 -10.35 11.99
C TRP A 213 -13.13 -10.55 13.33
N ASP A 214 -13.35 -9.47 14.08
CA ASP A 214 -13.98 -9.36 15.39
C ASP A 214 -15.50 -9.11 15.32
N ASN A 215 -16.12 -9.27 14.16
CA ASN A 215 -17.52 -8.91 13.88
C ASN A 215 -17.82 -7.39 13.91
N ASN A 216 -16.85 -6.51 13.98
CA ASN A 216 -17.10 -5.06 13.93
C ASN A 216 -17.54 -4.63 12.51
N PRO A 217 -18.80 -4.22 12.27
CA PRO A 217 -19.28 -3.86 10.93
C PRO A 217 -18.69 -2.52 10.42
N ARG A 218 -18.01 -1.75 11.28
CA ARG A 218 -17.32 -0.52 10.89
C ARG A 218 -15.97 -0.81 10.25
N ASN A 219 -15.40 -2.02 10.49
CA ASN A 219 -14.11 -2.45 9.96
C ASN A 219 -14.31 -3.17 8.61
N ALA A 220 -14.79 -2.43 7.61
CA ALA A 220 -15.02 -2.91 6.26
C ALA A 220 -14.47 -1.93 5.21
N ILE A 221 -13.83 -2.47 4.15
CA ILE A 221 -13.22 -1.67 3.08
C ILE A 221 -14.24 -0.98 2.18
N PRO A 222 -15.38 -1.59 1.77
CA PRO A 222 -16.30 -0.97 0.83
C PRO A 222 -16.78 0.45 1.19
N PRO A 223 -17.15 0.75 2.45
CA PRO A 223 -17.61 2.09 2.82
C PRO A 223 -16.55 3.19 2.68
N VAL A 224 -15.26 2.84 2.76
CA VAL A 224 -14.15 3.81 2.72
C VAL A 224 -13.49 3.92 1.34
N TYR A 225 -13.92 3.09 0.38
CA TYR A 225 -13.28 3.00 -0.94
C TYR A 225 -13.35 4.30 -1.74
N GLU A 226 -14.45 5.05 -1.66
CA GLU A 226 -14.65 6.26 -2.48
C GLU A 226 -13.89 7.49 -1.95
N ALA A 227 -13.28 7.41 -0.77
CA ALA A 227 -12.46 8.47 -0.21
C ALA A 227 -10.97 8.32 -0.57
N VAL A 228 -10.22 9.39 -0.37
CA VAL A 228 -8.75 9.37 -0.48
C VAL A 228 -8.16 8.32 0.47
N CYS A 229 -8.55 8.38 1.77
CA CYS A 229 -8.21 7.37 2.77
C CYS A 229 -9.25 7.41 3.91
N GLY A 230 -10.46 6.93 3.64
CA GLY A 230 -11.62 7.09 4.52
C GLY A 230 -11.55 6.32 5.84
N LEU A 231 -10.59 5.42 6.01
CA LEU A 231 -10.42 4.64 7.24
C LEU A 231 -9.64 5.39 8.34
N LEU A 232 -8.91 6.44 8.00
CA LEU A 232 -8.17 7.23 8.97
C LEU A 232 -9.10 8.15 9.76
N SER A 233 -8.96 8.17 11.08
CA SER A 233 -9.70 9.03 11.98
C SER A 233 -8.86 10.25 12.42
N GLY A 234 -9.49 11.17 13.18
CA GLY A 234 -8.83 12.32 13.78
C GLY A 234 -8.88 13.59 12.91
N GLU A 235 -8.83 14.74 13.61
CA GLU A 235 -8.97 16.07 12.99
C GLU A 235 -7.83 16.36 11.99
N ARG A 236 -6.61 15.92 12.29
CA ARG A 236 -5.46 16.11 11.42
C ARG A 236 -5.64 15.38 10.08
N ASN A 237 -6.06 14.12 10.10
CA ASN A 237 -6.29 13.34 8.87
C ASN A 237 -7.44 13.93 8.06
N ALA A 238 -8.50 14.42 8.72
CA ALA A 238 -9.59 15.13 8.06
C ALA A 238 -9.10 16.44 7.41
N ALA A 239 -8.28 17.23 8.11
CA ALA A 239 -7.68 18.46 7.58
C ALA A 239 -6.74 18.18 6.40
N LEU A 240 -6.00 17.08 6.41
CA LEU A 240 -5.18 16.60 5.28
C LEU A 240 -6.00 16.04 4.13
N GLY A 241 -7.34 16.02 4.23
CA GLY A 241 -8.23 15.60 3.16
C GLY A 241 -8.38 14.08 3.00
N ALA A 242 -8.06 13.27 4.02
CA ALA A 242 -8.22 11.83 3.98
C ALA A 242 -9.67 11.41 3.62
N HIS A 243 -10.67 12.14 4.09
CA HIS A 243 -12.09 11.86 3.86
C HIS A 243 -12.66 12.51 2.59
N ARG A 244 -11.86 13.28 1.85
CA ARG A 244 -12.33 13.86 0.56
C ARG A 244 -12.64 12.75 -0.43
N PRO A 245 -13.65 12.94 -1.30
CA PRO A 245 -13.88 12.02 -2.42
C PRO A 245 -12.61 11.87 -3.27
N HIS A 246 -12.29 10.61 -3.62
CA HIS A 246 -11.17 10.34 -4.51
C HIS A 246 -11.53 10.67 -5.95
N ASP A 247 -10.64 11.35 -6.67
CA ASP A 247 -10.77 11.57 -8.10
C ASP A 247 -10.37 10.31 -8.89
N PHE A 248 -11.36 9.50 -9.21
CA PHE A 248 -11.18 8.30 -10.02
C PHE A 248 -10.83 8.62 -11.49
N ALA A 249 -11.15 9.81 -12.00
CA ALA A 249 -10.84 10.17 -13.38
C ALA A 249 -9.33 10.41 -13.60
N ALA A 250 -8.64 10.88 -12.59
CA ALA A 250 -7.20 11.16 -12.67
C ALA A 250 -6.33 9.90 -12.86
N TRP A 251 -6.81 8.74 -12.37
CA TRP A 251 -6.09 7.49 -12.52
C TRP A 251 -7.07 6.32 -12.56
N GLN A 252 -7.15 5.64 -13.70
CA GLN A 252 -8.03 4.48 -13.92
C GLN A 252 -7.18 3.21 -14.01
N PRO A 253 -7.43 2.18 -13.19
CA PRO A 253 -6.76 0.90 -13.31
C PRO A 253 -7.25 0.10 -14.52
N ASP A 254 -6.37 -0.72 -15.09
CA ASP A 254 -6.72 -1.75 -16.06
C ASP A 254 -7.30 -2.98 -15.35
N TYR A 255 -6.75 -3.31 -14.17
CA TYR A 255 -7.19 -4.42 -13.33
C TYR A 255 -7.35 -3.95 -11.88
N ILE A 256 -8.39 -4.44 -11.23
CA ILE A 256 -8.60 -4.33 -9.79
C ILE A 256 -8.63 -5.75 -9.23
N PHE A 257 -7.66 -6.08 -8.39
CA PHE A 257 -7.60 -7.33 -7.65
C PHE A 257 -8.20 -7.11 -6.27
N ILE A 258 -9.23 -7.88 -5.91
CA ILE A 258 -9.90 -7.79 -4.61
C ILE A 258 -9.55 -9.05 -3.83
N ASN A 259 -8.78 -8.92 -2.75
CA ASN A 259 -8.40 -10.00 -1.83
C ASN A 259 -9.03 -9.73 -0.47
N LEU A 260 -10.33 -9.95 -0.38
CA LEU A 260 -11.15 -9.75 0.82
C LEU A 260 -12.04 -10.97 1.06
N GLY A 261 -12.41 -11.18 2.33
CA GLY A 261 -13.23 -12.29 2.78
C GLY A 261 -12.59 -13.09 3.91
N THR A 262 -11.27 -13.01 4.08
CA THR A 262 -10.53 -13.74 5.13
C THR A 262 -10.98 -13.29 6.52
N ASN A 263 -11.14 -12.00 6.76
CA ASN A 263 -11.62 -11.47 8.03
C ASN A 263 -13.11 -11.74 8.23
N ASP A 264 -13.92 -11.64 7.19
CA ASP A 264 -15.33 -12.06 7.24
C ASP A 264 -15.45 -13.54 7.61
N CYS A 265 -14.58 -14.40 7.11
CA CYS A 265 -14.50 -15.82 7.47
C CYS A 265 -14.14 -16.00 8.95
N GLY A 266 -13.10 -15.32 9.41
CA GLY A 266 -12.69 -15.34 10.82
C GLY A 266 -13.80 -14.94 11.78
N ALA A 267 -14.60 -13.95 11.39
CA ALA A 267 -15.71 -13.41 12.18
C ALA A 267 -16.78 -14.46 12.55
N PHE A 268 -16.99 -15.51 11.73
CA PHE A 268 -17.91 -16.60 12.06
C PHE A 268 -17.51 -17.40 13.30
N SER A 269 -16.27 -17.28 13.74
CA SER A 269 -15.75 -17.97 14.94
C SER A 269 -15.56 -17.03 16.14
N GLN A 270 -15.96 -15.76 16.01
CA GLN A 270 -15.81 -14.74 17.04
C GLN A 270 -17.15 -14.44 17.73
N PRO A 271 -17.11 -13.92 18.98
CA PRO A 271 -18.30 -13.43 19.66
C PRO A 271 -18.94 -12.25 18.91
N ALA A 272 -20.16 -11.90 19.28
CA ALA A 272 -20.80 -10.70 18.77
C ALA A 272 -20.00 -9.47 19.16
N TRP A 273 -19.81 -8.57 18.19
CA TRP A 273 -19.41 -7.20 18.46
C TRP A 273 -20.63 -6.38 18.85
N CYS A 274 -20.52 -5.58 19.90
CA CYS A 274 -21.60 -4.67 20.32
C CYS A 274 -21.05 -3.26 20.46
N ASP A 275 -21.78 -2.31 19.89
CA ASP A 275 -21.47 -0.89 20.01
C ASP A 275 -21.72 -0.44 21.46
N ALA A 276 -20.70 0.16 22.07
CA ALA A 276 -20.75 0.58 23.47
C ALA A 276 -21.69 1.78 23.71
N GLU A 277 -21.96 2.59 22.67
CA GLU A 277 -22.79 3.79 22.78
C GLU A 277 -24.27 3.49 22.47
N THR A 278 -24.51 2.70 21.41
CA THR A 278 -25.87 2.42 20.94
C THR A 278 -26.46 1.11 21.48
N GLY A 279 -25.59 0.19 21.91
CA GLY A 279 -25.98 -1.17 22.31
C GLY A 279 -26.35 -2.08 21.13
N GLU A 280 -26.20 -1.63 19.89
CA GLU A 280 -26.44 -2.45 18.71
C GLU A 280 -25.36 -3.55 18.60
N CYS A 281 -25.79 -4.78 18.35
CA CYS A 281 -24.88 -5.91 18.22
C CYS A 281 -24.90 -6.49 16.81
N PHE A 282 -23.73 -6.90 16.32
CA PHE A 282 -23.57 -7.58 15.04
C PHE A 282 -22.75 -8.86 15.22
N GLN A 283 -23.17 -9.93 14.51
CA GLN A 283 -22.47 -11.22 14.52
C GLN A 283 -22.70 -11.98 13.21
N ASN A 284 -21.66 -12.59 12.71
CA ASN A 284 -21.70 -13.70 11.77
C ASN A 284 -21.71 -14.99 12.58
N ARG A 285 -22.71 -15.85 12.39
CA ARG A 285 -22.98 -17.01 13.24
C ARG A 285 -22.66 -18.31 12.51
N ARG A 286 -22.31 -19.33 13.27
CA ARG A 286 -22.28 -20.71 12.77
C ARG A 286 -23.58 -21.42 13.07
N ALA A 287 -24.00 -22.32 12.18
CA ALA A 287 -25.10 -23.25 12.37
C ALA A 287 -24.68 -24.37 13.34
N ALA A 288 -25.64 -25.19 13.74
CA ALA A 288 -25.42 -26.28 14.70
C ALA A 288 -24.42 -27.37 14.23
N ASP A 289 -24.26 -27.51 12.92
CA ASP A 289 -23.28 -28.39 12.27
C ASP A 289 -21.88 -27.77 12.12
N GLY A 290 -21.69 -26.54 12.60
CA GLY A 290 -20.43 -25.78 12.51
C GLY A 290 -20.21 -25.02 11.21
N SER A 291 -21.09 -25.16 10.23
CA SER A 291 -21.02 -24.38 8.99
C SER A 291 -21.41 -22.91 9.20
N PRO A 292 -20.96 -21.96 8.35
CA PRO A 292 -21.48 -20.61 8.36
C PRO A 292 -22.99 -20.56 8.18
N CYS A 293 -23.69 -19.75 8.99
CA CYS A 293 -25.15 -19.60 8.91
C CYS A 293 -25.56 -19.03 7.54
N ALA A 294 -26.48 -19.69 6.85
CA ALA A 294 -26.88 -19.34 5.49
C ALA A 294 -27.33 -17.88 5.35
N ALA A 295 -28.13 -17.36 6.29
CA ALA A 295 -28.59 -15.98 6.26
C ALA A 295 -27.43 -14.95 6.41
N ASP A 296 -26.39 -15.30 7.16
CA ASP A 296 -25.22 -14.45 7.34
C ASP A 296 -24.31 -14.49 6.09
N VAL A 297 -24.23 -15.67 5.43
CA VAL A 297 -23.56 -15.84 4.13
C VAL A 297 -24.28 -15.03 3.03
N GLU A 298 -25.62 -15.11 2.95
CA GLU A 298 -26.41 -14.31 2.01
C GLU A 298 -26.17 -12.80 2.20
N ARG A 299 -26.14 -12.34 3.46
CA ARG A 299 -25.83 -10.95 3.79
C ARG A 299 -24.43 -10.54 3.28
N LEU A 300 -23.42 -11.41 3.44
CA LEU A 300 -22.08 -11.18 2.90
C LEU A 300 -22.10 -11.11 1.36
N GLN A 301 -22.80 -12.04 0.71
CA GLN A 301 -22.90 -12.06 -0.75
C GLN A 301 -23.52 -10.76 -1.30
N GLU A 302 -24.55 -10.21 -0.65
CA GLU A 302 -25.13 -8.91 -1.02
C GLU A 302 -24.12 -7.76 -0.88
N LYS A 303 -23.30 -7.77 0.19
CA LYS A 303 -22.23 -6.78 0.37
C LYS A 303 -21.14 -6.90 -0.71
N VAL A 304 -20.76 -8.12 -1.10
CA VAL A 304 -19.84 -8.37 -2.22
C VAL A 304 -20.41 -7.81 -3.53
N LYS A 305 -21.67 -8.10 -3.85
CA LYS A 305 -22.33 -7.57 -5.05
C LYS A 305 -22.40 -6.03 -5.03
N ALA A 306 -22.75 -5.46 -3.90
CA ALA A 306 -22.78 -4.00 -3.73
C ALA A 306 -21.40 -3.37 -3.95
N PHE A 307 -20.35 -3.99 -3.44
CA PHE A 307 -19.00 -3.50 -3.64
C PHE A 307 -18.55 -3.60 -5.10
N LEU A 308 -18.84 -4.69 -5.79
CA LEU A 308 -18.58 -4.82 -7.23
C LEU A 308 -19.30 -3.74 -8.06
N ARG A 309 -20.56 -3.38 -7.70
CA ARG A 309 -21.29 -2.26 -8.34
C ARG A 309 -20.56 -0.93 -8.10
N THR A 310 -20.08 -0.68 -6.90
CA THR A 310 -19.29 0.52 -6.57
C THR A 310 -17.98 0.56 -7.36
N LEU A 311 -17.22 -0.54 -7.38
CA LEU A 311 -15.98 -0.63 -8.14
C LEU A 311 -16.20 -0.37 -9.62
N ARG A 312 -17.26 -0.95 -10.21
CA ARG A 312 -17.62 -0.75 -11.62
C ARG A 312 -18.02 0.68 -11.92
N ARG A 313 -18.81 1.32 -11.05
CA ARG A 313 -19.20 2.72 -11.18
C ARG A 313 -17.98 3.65 -11.16
N CYS A 314 -17.06 3.42 -10.24
CA CYS A 314 -15.84 4.22 -10.09
C CYS A 314 -14.81 3.94 -11.19
N ASN A 315 -14.75 2.70 -11.70
CA ASN A 315 -13.74 2.24 -12.66
C ASN A 315 -14.42 1.51 -13.84
N PRO A 316 -15.06 2.27 -14.77
CA PRO A 316 -15.93 1.68 -15.78
C PRO A 316 -15.22 0.73 -16.75
N ARG A 317 -13.90 0.84 -16.92
CA ARG A 317 -13.11 0.02 -17.86
C ARG A 317 -12.35 -1.11 -17.23
N ALA A 318 -12.08 -1.09 -15.92
CA ALA A 318 -11.26 -2.06 -15.24
C ALA A 318 -11.80 -3.49 -15.35
N ARG A 319 -10.92 -4.48 -15.38
CA ARG A 319 -11.25 -5.86 -15.07
C ARG A 319 -11.25 -6.05 -13.56
N LEU A 320 -12.35 -6.53 -12.99
CA LEU A 320 -12.48 -6.81 -11.57
C LEU A 320 -12.16 -8.28 -11.34
N VAL A 321 -11.17 -8.56 -10.51
CA VAL A 321 -10.69 -9.92 -10.23
C VAL A 321 -10.77 -10.15 -8.74
N TRP A 322 -11.74 -10.95 -8.29
CA TRP A 322 -11.81 -11.37 -6.89
C TRP A 322 -10.91 -12.56 -6.70
N ILE A 323 -9.92 -12.43 -5.85
CA ILE A 323 -8.98 -13.50 -5.50
C ILE A 323 -9.22 -13.89 -4.04
N TYR A 324 -9.16 -15.19 -3.73
CA TYR A 324 -9.40 -15.68 -2.38
C TYR A 324 -8.71 -17.04 -2.17
N GLY A 325 -8.27 -17.31 -0.93
CA GLY A 325 -7.79 -18.64 -0.57
C GLY A 325 -6.38 -18.71 0.01
N MET A 326 -5.68 -17.59 0.20
CA MET A 326 -4.32 -17.57 0.76
C MET A 326 -4.27 -18.08 2.21
N LEU A 327 -5.34 -17.85 3.01
CA LEU A 327 -5.47 -18.30 4.41
C LEU A 327 -6.71 -19.21 4.64
N GLY A 328 -7.18 -19.89 3.61
CA GLY A 328 -8.29 -20.82 3.71
C GLY A 328 -9.35 -20.65 2.63
N LEU A 329 -10.20 -21.65 2.45
CA LEU A 329 -11.15 -21.74 1.34
C LEU A 329 -12.63 -21.80 1.80
N GLU A 330 -12.92 -21.66 3.10
CA GLU A 330 -14.28 -21.88 3.64
C GLU A 330 -15.34 -21.02 2.96
N LEU A 331 -15.06 -19.72 2.70
CA LEU A 331 -15.99 -18.82 2.03
C LEU A 331 -15.82 -18.77 0.50
N ALA A 332 -14.88 -19.50 -0.11
CA ALA A 332 -14.65 -19.48 -1.55
C ALA A 332 -15.94 -19.74 -2.35
N PRO A 333 -16.75 -20.78 -2.04
CA PRO A 333 -18.00 -21.03 -2.77
C PRO A 333 -19.00 -19.87 -2.66
N ALA A 334 -19.07 -19.22 -1.50
CA ALA A 334 -19.99 -18.11 -1.28
C ALA A 334 -19.56 -16.85 -2.05
N LEU A 335 -18.28 -16.54 -2.05
CA LEU A 335 -17.70 -15.40 -2.78
C LEU A 335 -17.80 -15.61 -4.29
N GLU A 336 -17.49 -16.81 -4.77
CA GLU A 336 -17.65 -17.17 -6.19
C GLU A 336 -19.11 -17.03 -6.66
N ALA A 337 -20.06 -17.54 -5.85
CA ALA A 337 -21.48 -17.41 -6.13
C ALA A 337 -21.93 -15.93 -6.17
N ALA A 338 -21.41 -15.09 -5.27
CA ALA A 338 -21.73 -13.65 -5.27
C ALA A 338 -21.19 -12.94 -6.54
N VAL A 339 -19.97 -13.26 -6.98
CA VAL A 339 -19.39 -12.72 -8.22
C VAL A 339 -20.20 -13.20 -9.43
N ALA A 340 -20.59 -14.48 -9.46
CA ALA A 340 -21.41 -15.05 -10.53
C ALA A 340 -22.81 -14.39 -10.59
N ALA A 341 -23.46 -14.19 -9.43
CA ALA A 341 -24.74 -13.49 -9.33
C ALA A 341 -24.63 -12.03 -9.80
N TYR A 342 -23.60 -11.31 -9.38
CA TYR A 342 -23.34 -9.95 -9.87
C TYR A 342 -23.21 -9.91 -11.39
N ARG A 343 -22.47 -10.85 -11.99
CA ARG A 343 -22.34 -10.94 -13.46
C ARG A 343 -23.67 -11.19 -14.16
N ALA A 344 -24.48 -12.09 -13.63
CA ALA A 344 -25.79 -12.42 -14.17
C ALA A 344 -26.75 -11.21 -14.10
N GLU A 345 -26.74 -10.50 -12.96
CA GLU A 345 -27.60 -9.32 -12.74
C GLU A 345 -27.20 -8.10 -13.59
N SER A 346 -25.88 -7.85 -13.73
CA SER A 346 -25.34 -6.64 -14.36
C SER A 346 -24.94 -6.81 -15.82
N GLY A 347 -24.77 -8.05 -16.31
CA GLY A 347 -24.17 -8.33 -17.61
C GLY A 347 -22.65 -8.06 -17.70
N ASP A 348 -21.98 -7.78 -16.58
CA ASP A 348 -20.56 -7.43 -16.55
C ASP A 348 -19.66 -8.65 -16.71
N SER A 349 -19.25 -8.96 -17.94
CA SER A 349 -18.34 -10.07 -18.25
C SER A 349 -16.90 -9.86 -17.76
N ARG A 350 -16.53 -8.66 -17.30
CA ARG A 350 -15.18 -8.31 -16.84
C ARG A 350 -14.99 -8.47 -15.33
N ALA A 351 -15.98 -8.98 -14.62
CA ALA A 351 -15.84 -9.40 -13.23
C ALA A 351 -15.60 -10.92 -13.19
N VAL A 352 -14.55 -11.39 -12.50
CA VAL A 352 -14.21 -12.81 -12.39
C VAL A 352 -13.80 -13.15 -10.97
N PHE A 353 -13.96 -14.42 -10.58
CA PHE A 353 -13.44 -15.01 -9.35
C PHE A 353 -12.29 -15.98 -9.71
N LEU A 354 -11.22 -15.98 -8.91
CA LEU A 354 -10.05 -16.86 -9.04
C LEU A 354 -9.70 -17.50 -7.71
#